data_64426461454eae49ca62d2bf6a000fc0
#
_entry.id   64426461454eae49ca62d2bf6a000fc0
#
_cell.length_a   1.000
_cell.length_b   1.000
_cell.length_c   1.000
_cell.angle_alpha   90.00
_cell.angle_beta   90.00
_cell.angle_gamma   90.00
#
_symmetry.space_group_name_H-M   'P 1'
#
loop_
_entity.id
_entity.type
_entity.pdbx_description
1 polymer ?
#
loop_
_entity_poly.entity_id
_entity_poly.type
_entity_poly.pdbx_seq_one_letter_code
_entity_poly.pdbx_strand_id
1 'polypeptide(L)'
;MVEPTPNPLAFKLRIDQQVTTGGSRNYLKKDDAYDNPLAQKFFGIHGVESLFFMDDFITINKTAGGIWDYIFFQANEVLMGEKNIAPVKGDGAAASGGADVTAEDFDKLSNDEKLAVIDRIIDQTIRPGLARDGGGLELLGLEGYVLKVKYQGACGSCPSSTAQTLNYINSMLQTRVSPHLTVMPA
;
A
#
# COMPACT_ATOMS: atom_id res chain seq x y z
N MET A 1 -8.81 -14.67 8.26
CA MET A 1 -8.27 -15.68 7.30
C MET A 1 -6.86 -15.28 6.91
N VAL A 2 -5.94 -16.24 6.79
CA VAL A 2 -4.53 -15.99 6.37
C VAL A 2 -4.40 -16.30 4.89
N GLU A 3 -3.86 -15.35 4.12
CA GLU A 3 -3.64 -15.47 2.67
C GLU A 3 -2.14 -15.30 2.37
N PRO A 4 -1.54 -16.22 1.58
CA PRO A 4 -0.14 -16.07 1.15
C PRO A 4 -0.02 -14.90 0.18
N THR A 5 1.17 -14.28 0.17
CA THR A 5 1.52 -13.24 -0.82
C THR A 5 2.65 -13.74 -1.72
N PRO A 6 2.92 -13.09 -2.85
CA PRO A 6 4.09 -13.40 -3.69
C PRO A 6 5.43 -13.22 -2.97
N ASN A 7 5.44 -12.45 -1.89
CA ASN A 7 6.61 -12.23 -1.06
C ASN A 7 6.66 -13.27 0.08
N PRO A 8 7.68 -14.16 0.16
CA PRO A 8 7.77 -15.19 1.20
C PRO A 8 7.99 -14.62 2.61
N LEU A 9 8.36 -13.35 2.71
CA LEU A 9 8.51 -12.65 4.00
C LEU A 9 7.25 -11.90 4.41
N ALA A 10 6.16 -11.99 3.64
CA ALA A 10 4.91 -11.31 3.91
C ALA A 10 3.70 -12.24 3.86
N PHE A 11 2.76 -12.03 4.78
CA PHE A 11 1.44 -12.67 4.75
C PHE A 11 0.34 -11.62 4.97
N LYS A 12 -0.80 -11.87 4.34
CA LYS A 12 -1.98 -11.04 4.46
C LYS A 12 -2.98 -11.70 5.40
N LEU A 13 -3.39 -10.98 6.43
CA LEU A 13 -4.46 -11.35 7.35
C LEU A 13 -5.73 -10.59 6.98
N ARG A 14 -6.74 -11.32 6.51
CA ARG A 14 -8.07 -10.74 6.31
C ARG A 14 -8.85 -10.79 7.61
N ILE A 15 -9.49 -9.68 7.94
CA ILE A 15 -10.22 -9.44 9.21
C ILE A 15 -11.68 -9.14 8.87
N ASP A 16 -12.60 -9.49 9.77
CA ASP A 16 -14.04 -9.26 9.58
C ASP A 16 -14.47 -7.81 9.85
N GLN A 17 -13.54 -6.93 10.17
CA GLN A 17 -13.75 -5.53 10.48
C GLN A 17 -12.83 -4.65 9.63
N GLN A 18 -13.26 -3.42 9.37
CA GLN A 18 -12.40 -2.44 8.74
C GLN A 18 -11.26 -2.04 9.68
N VAL A 19 -10.04 -2.02 9.16
CA VAL A 19 -8.83 -1.58 9.87
C VAL A 19 -8.35 -0.21 9.43
N THR A 20 -8.77 0.24 8.24
CA THR A 20 -8.52 1.62 7.77
C THR A 20 -9.76 2.23 7.12
N THR A 21 -9.79 3.56 7.06
CA THR A 21 -10.76 4.35 6.29
C THR A 21 -10.02 5.32 5.40
N GLY A 22 -10.44 5.40 4.12
CA GLY A 22 -9.89 6.38 3.17
C GLY A 22 -8.45 6.13 2.76
N GLY A 23 -8.11 4.87 2.48
CA GLY A 23 -6.81 4.48 1.97
C GLY A 23 -6.07 3.46 2.83
N SER A 24 -4.75 3.41 2.69
CA SER A 24 -3.89 2.48 3.42
C SER A 24 -3.04 3.20 4.46
N ARG A 25 -2.53 2.45 5.43
CA ARG A 25 -1.58 2.92 6.43
C ARG A 25 -0.40 1.96 6.52
N ASN A 26 0.80 2.48 6.38
CA ASN A 26 2.03 1.69 6.41
C ASN A 26 2.88 2.06 7.63
N TYR A 27 3.26 1.06 8.42
CA TYR A 27 4.08 1.19 9.61
C TYR A 27 5.39 0.42 9.39
N LEU A 28 6.50 1.14 9.23
CA LEU A 28 7.82 0.55 9.00
C LEU A 28 8.51 0.10 10.29
N LYS A 29 8.12 0.69 11.42
CA LYS A 29 8.64 0.39 12.74
C LYS A 29 7.60 0.67 13.83
N LYS A 30 7.84 0.17 15.03
CA LYS A 30 6.92 0.32 16.16
C LYS A 30 6.60 1.77 16.50
N ASP A 31 7.58 2.67 16.39
CA ASP A 31 7.41 4.08 16.72
C ASP A 31 6.44 4.80 15.76
N ASP A 32 6.29 4.30 14.53
CA ASP A 32 5.35 4.85 13.56
C ASP A 32 3.90 4.54 13.94
N ALA A 33 3.67 3.53 14.79
CA ALA A 33 2.34 3.03 15.17
C ALA A 33 1.76 3.71 16.42
N TYR A 34 2.20 4.92 16.76
CA TYR A 34 1.75 5.66 17.96
C TYR A 34 0.24 5.93 17.98
N ASP A 35 -0.38 6.02 16.81
CA ASP A 35 -1.80 6.29 16.59
C ASP A 35 -2.67 5.02 16.47
N ASN A 36 -2.05 3.84 16.49
CA ASN A 36 -2.75 2.57 16.27
C ASN A 36 -2.38 1.51 17.33
N PRO A 37 -3.22 1.34 18.38
CA PRO A 37 -2.97 0.36 19.41
C PRO A 37 -2.87 -1.09 18.89
N LEU A 38 -3.61 -1.44 17.84
CA LEU A 38 -3.56 -2.76 17.23
C LEU A 38 -2.19 -2.99 16.56
N ALA A 39 -1.69 -2.00 15.81
CA ALA A 39 -0.37 -2.07 15.19
C ALA A 39 0.74 -2.19 16.25
N GLN A 40 0.63 -1.47 17.36
CA GLN A 40 1.60 -1.58 18.48
C GLN A 40 1.63 -3.00 19.07
N LYS A 41 0.48 -3.67 19.21
CA LYS A 41 0.39 -5.06 19.67
C LYS A 41 1.04 -6.01 18.69
N PHE A 42 0.81 -5.84 17.39
CA PHE A 42 1.47 -6.63 16.36
C PHE A 42 3.00 -6.46 16.36
N PHE A 43 3.50 -5.23 16.56
CA PHE A 43 4.95 -5.00 16.75
C PHE A 43 5.52 -5.58 18.04
N GLY A 44 4.68 -5.94 19.00
CA GLY A 44 5.07 -6.70 20.18
C GLY A 44 5.39 -8.16 19.88
N ILE A 45 5.00 -8.69 18.73
CA ILE A 45 5.24 -10.05 18.31
C ILE A 45 6.67 -10.16 17.77
N HIS A 46 7.46 -11.06 18.37
CA HIS A 46 8.84 -11.27 17.93
C HIS A 46 8.90 -11.73 16.46
N GLY A 47 9.72 -11.06 15.67
CA GLY A 47 9.89 -11.37 14.25
C GLY A 47 9.02 -10.52 13.30
N VAL A 48 8.11 -9.69 13.80
CA VAL A 48 7.38 -8.70 12.97
C VAL A 48 8.32 -7.53 12.68
N GLU A 49 8.46 -7.18 11.40
CA GLU A 49 9.32 -6.11 10.90
C GLU A 49 8.53 -4.86 10.53
N SER A 50 7.50 -5.03 9.71
CA SER A 50 6.62 -3.93 9.29
C SER A 50 5.19 -4.41 9.08
N LEU A 51 4.25 -3.45 9.09
CA LEU A 51 2.82 -3.71 8.96
C LEU A 51 2.22 -2.79 7.90
N PHE A 52 1.30 -3.33 7.12
CA PHE A 52 0.50 -2.57 6.17
C PHE A 52 -0.98 -2.86 6.39
N PHE A 53 -1.75 -1.82 6.65
CA PHE A 53 -3.19 -1.85 6.91
C PHE A 53 -3.92 -1.27 5.71
N MET A 54 -4.93 -1.95 5.23
CA MET A 54 -5.80 -1.46 4.17
C MET A 54 -7.18 -2.14 4.24
N ASP A 55 -8.22 -1.34 4.21
CA ASP A 55 -9.62 -1.78 4.25
C ASP A 55 -9.90 -2.81 5.36
N ASP A 56 -10.01 -4.09 5.00
CA ASP A 56 -10.33 -5.22 5.88
C ASP A 56 -9.16 -6.19 6.08
N PHE A 57 -7.93 -5.77 5.77
CA PHE A 57 -6.78 -6.64 5.90
C PHE A 57 -5.53 -5.96 6.48
N ILE A 58 -4.66 -6.78 7.06
CA ILE A 58 -3.34 -6.40 7.55
C ILE A 58 -2.31 -7.30 6.88
N THR A 59 -1.31 -6.71 6.23
CA THR A 59 -0.13 -7.45 5.79
C THR A 59 0.95 -7.34 6.85
N ILE A 60 1.46 -8.50 7.29
CA ILE A 60 2.58 -8.61 8.20
C ILE A 60 3.82 -8.96 7.37
N ASN A 61 4.85 -8.15 7.45
CA ASN A 61 6.18 -8.48 6.97
C ASN A 61 7.02 -8.94 8.16
N LYS A 62 7.70 -10.06 8.01
CA LYS A 62 8.59 -10.60 9.04
C LYS A 62 10.07 -10.36 8.72
N THR A 63 10.88 -10.29 9.74
CA THR A 63 12.34 -10.38 9.62
C THR A 63 12.75 -11.72 9.02
N ALA A 64 13.96 -11.81 8.47
CA ALA A 64 14.50 -13.06 7.92
C ALA A 64 14.52 -14.20 8.97
N GLY A 65 14.71 -13.89 10.24
CA GLY A 65 14.71 -14.86 11.35
C GLY A 65 13.33 -15.12 11.98
N GLY A 66 12.29 -14.42 11.55
CA GLY A 66 10.93 -14.61 12.07
C GLY A 66 10.35 -15.97 11.69
N ILE A 67 9.59 -16.58 12.58
CA ILE A 67 8.97 -17.89 12.41
C ILE A 67 7.47 -17.68 12.23
N TRP A 68 6.92 -18.08 11.07
CA TRP A 68 5.51 -17.84 10.71
C TRP A 68 4.53 -18.49 11.70
N ASP A 69 4.75 -19.73 12.10
CA ASP A 69 3.83 -20.43 13.03
C ASP A 69 3.71 -19.68 14.35
N TYR A 70 4.81 -19.14 14.86
CA TYR A 70 4.81 -18.32 16.05
C TYR A 70 4.08 -16.99 15.84
N ILE A 71 4.37 -16.30 14.73
CA ILE A 71 3.74 -15.02 14.40
C ILE A 71 2.23 -15.19 14.21
N PHE A 72 1.78 -16.25 13.53
CA PHE A 72 0.35 -16.51 13.34
C PHE A 72 -0.38 -16.83 14.65
N PHE A 73 0.25 -17.64 15.51
CA PHE A 73 -0.33 -17.93 16.83
C PHE A 73 -0.51 -16.64 17.64
N GLN A 74 0.53 -15.84 17.75
CA GLN A 74 0.48 -14.58 18.49
C GLN A 74 -0.47 -13.54 17.83
N ALA A 75 -0.49 -13.44 16.51
CA ALA A 75 -1.38 -12.55 15.79
C ALA A 75 -2.85 -12.91 16.02
N ASN A 76 -3.15 -14.20 16.05
CA ASN A 76 -4.51 -14.69 16.37
C ASN A 76 -4.90 -14.33 17.81
N GLU A 77 -4.02 -14.50 18.78
CA GLU A 77 -4.25 -14.10 20.18
C GLU A 77 -4.54 -12.59 20.29
N VAL A 78 -3.76 -11.76 19.57
CA VAL A 78 -3.99 -10.31 19.51
C VAL A 78 -5.39 -10.02 18.97
N LEU A 79 -5.77 -10.61 17.83
CA LEU A 79 -7.07 -10.37 17.20
C LEU A 79 -8.25 -10.89 18.04
N MET A 80 -8.11 -12.05 18.69
CA MET A 80 -9.14 -12.59 19.59
C MET A 80 -9.35 -11.71 20.81
N GLY A 81 -8.34 -10.99 21.25
CA GLY A 81 -8.43 -10.01 22.34
C GLY A 81 -9.12 -8.70 21.94
N GLU A 82 -9.27 -8.43 20.64
CA GLU A 82 -9.86 -7.19 20.10
C GLU A 82 -11.31 -7.41 19.67
N LYS A 83 -12.27 -7.04 20.52
CA LYS A 83 -13.70 -7.14 20.17
C LYS A 83 -14.15 -6.11 19.14
N ASN A 84 -13.54 -4.92 19.15
CA ASN A 84 -13.84 -3.82 18.24
C ASN A 84 -12.53 -3.17 17.81
N ILE A 85 -12.19 -3.30 16.54
CA ILE A 85 -11.04 -2.63 15.94
C ILE A 85 -11.49 -1.25 15.49
N ALA A 86 -10.90 -0.21 16.07
CA ALA A 86 -11.12 1.16 15.60
C ALA A 86 -10.30 1.37 14.32
N PRO A 87 -10.95 1.64 13.16
CA PRO A 87 -10.21 1.86 11.94
C PRO A 87 -9.40 3.16 12.01
N VAL A 88 -8.16 3.13 11.57
CA VAL A 88 -7.32 4.32 11.45
C VAL A 88 -7.53 5.00 10.10
N LYS A 89 -7.31 6.31 10.05
CA LYS A 89 -7.37 7.05 8.79
C LYS A 89 -6.16 6.67 7.93
N GLY A 90 -6.42 6.22 6.71
CA GLY A 90 -5.37 5.95 5.73
C GLY A 90 -4.71 7.23 5.21
N ASP A 91 -3.50 7.11 4.69
CA ASP A 91 -2.72 8.21 4.09
C ASP A 91 -3.11 8.47 2.63
N GLY A 92 -4.09 7.75 2.07
CA GLY A 92 -4.59 7.93 0.71
C GLY A 92 -5.44 9.19 0.58
N ALA A 93 -5.19 9.99 -0.46
CA ALA A 93 -6.12 11.03 -0.88
C ALA A 93 -7.40 10.37 -1.38
N ALA A 94 -8.56 10.77 -0.85
CA ALA A 94 -9.85 10.33 -1.36
C ALA A 94 -10.01 10.83 -2.81
N ALA A 95 -10.02 9.91 -3.78
CA ALA A 95 -10.23 10.25 -5.17
C ALA A 95 -11.66 10.74 -5.38
N SER A 96 -11.84 12.05 -5.44
CA SER A 96 -13.08 12.67 -5.92
C SER A 96 -13.09 12.61 -7.44
N GLY A 97 -14.20 12.14 -8.01
CA GLY A 97 -14.36 11.81 -9.41
C GLY A 97 -14.08 12.97 -10.40
N GLY A 98 -13.63 12.60 -11.57
CA GLY A 98 -13.42 13.49 -12.70
C GLY A 98 -13.10 12.68 -13.97
N ALA A 99 -13.45 13.23 -15.13
CA ALA A 99 -13.40 12.62 -16.45
C ALA A 99 -12.00 12.19 -16.92
N ASP A 100 -11.96 11.32 -17.93
CA ASP A 100 -10.73 11.01 -18.67
C ASP A 100 -10.09 12.30 -19.21
N VAL A 101 -8.82 12.52 -18.89
CA VAL A 101 -8.07 13.72 -19.30
C VAL A 101 -7.21 13.33 -20.49
N THR A 102 -7.29 14.12 -21.58
CA THR A 102 -6.40 13.93 -22.74
C THR A 102 -4.97 14.38 -22.41
N ALA A 103 -3.97 13.88 -23.15
CA ALA A 103 -2.57 14.26 -22.93
C ALA A 103 -2.34 15.79 -23.06
N GLU A 104 -3.04 16.44 -24.01
CA GLU A 104 -2.93 17.90 -24.21
C GLU A 104 -3.54 18.70 -23.05
N ASP A 105 -4.60 18.19 -22.43
CA ASP A 105 -5.22 18.82 -21.28
C ASP A 105 -4.40 18.55 -19.99
N PHE A 106 -3.76 17.38 -19.88
CA PHE A 106 -2.87 17.05 -18.77
C PHE A 106 -1.69 18.03 -18.65
N ASP A 107 -1.10 18.46 -19.78
CA ASP A 107 0.02 19.39 -19.78
C ASP A 107 -0.34 20.78 -19.24
N LYS A 108 -1.59 21.18 -19.35
CA LYS A 108 -2.11 22.47 -18.87
C LYS A 108 -2.43 22.49 -17.36
N LEU A 109 -2.50 21.30 -16.74
CA LEU A 109 -2.82 21.18 -15.32
C LEU A 109 -1.64 21.62 -14.43
N SER A 110 -1.98 22.10 -13.24
CA SER A 110 -1.02 22.28 -12.15
C SER A 110 -0.47 20.92 -11.66
N ASN A 111 0.65 20.92 -10.95
CA ASN A 111 1.23 19.68 -10.43
C ASN A 111 0.28 18.91 -9.51
N ASP A 112 -0.50 19.60 -8.69
CA ASP A 112 -1.46 18.97 -7.78
C ASP A 112 -2.62 18.33 -8.55
N GLU A 113 -3.12 18.98 -9.59
CA GLU A 113 -4.16 18.43 -10.47
C GLU A 113 -3.63 17.24 -11.27
N LYS A 114 -2.38 17.31 -11.77
CA LYS A 114 -1.70 16.18 -12.43
C LYS A 114 -1.59 14.98 -11.51
N LEU A 115 -1.16 15.19 -10.27
CA LEU A 115 -1.09 14.13 -9.26
C LEU A 115 -2.46 13.51 -8.97
N ALA A 116 -3.51 14.33 -8.84
CA ALA A 116 -4.87 13.84 -8.61
C ALA A 116 -5.40 12.98 -9.77
N VAL A 117 -5.09 13.35 -11.02
CA VAL A 117 -5.43 12.56 -12.21
C VAL A 117 -4.69 11.23 -12.21
N ILE A 118 -3.39 11.25 -11.97
CA ILE A 118 -2.54 10.04 -11.91
C ILE A 118 -3.00 9.11 -10.78
N ASP A 119 -3.26 9.66 -9.58
CA ASP A 119 -3.68 8.92 -8.40
C ASP A 119 -4.97 8.14 -8.66
N ARG A 120 -5.96 8.80 -9.28
CA ARG A 120 -7.22 8.17 -9.66
C ARG A 120 -7.03 7.03 -10.66
N ILE A 121 -6.19 7.21 -11.68
CA ILE A 121 -5.93 6.16 -12.67
C ILE A 121 -5.26 4.96 -12.00
N ILE A 122 -4.30 5.21 -11.10
CA ILE A 122 -3.64 4.18 -10.31
C ILE A 122 -4.62 3.47 -9.37
N ASP A 123 -5.55 4.20 -8.74
CA ASP A 123 -6.61 3.64 -7.90
C ASP A 123 -7.49 2.63 -8.65
N GLN A 124 -7.85 2.97 -9.89
CA GLN A 124 -8.74 2.14 -10.69
C GLN A 124 -8.06 0.93 -11.32
N THR A 125 -6.75 1.02 -11.57
CA THR A 125 -6.04 0.03 -12.41
C THR A 125 -4.95 -0.75 -11.67
N ILE A 126 -4.20 -0.10 -10.80
CA ILE A 126 -3.00 -0.66 -10.17
C ILE A 126 -3.27 -1.12 -8.73
N ARG A 127 -3.84 -0.24 -7.89
CA ARG A 127 -4.05 -0.53 -6.46
C ARG A 127 -4.88 -1.78 -6.19
N PRO A 128 -5.95 -2.12 -6.95
CA PRO A 128 -6.68 -3.36 -6.73
C PRO A 128 -5.83 -4.63 -6.93
N GLY A 129 -4.89 -4.59 -7.87
CA GLY A 129 -3.92 -5.68 -8.09
C GLY A 129 -2.95 -5.79 -6.92
N LEU A 130 -2.33 -4.67 -6.52
CA LEU A 130 -1.39 -4.62 -5.40
C LEU A 130 -2.05 -5.04 -4.07
N ALA A 131 -3.29 -4.59 -3.81
CA ALA A 131 -4.04 -4.97 -2.63
C ALA A 131 -4.34 -6.47 -2.57
N ARG A 132 -4.59 -7.09 -3.74
CA ARG A 132 -4.75 -8.55 -3.84
C ARG A 132 -3.49 -9.27 -3.39
N ASP A 133 -2.32 -8.74 -3.75
CA ASP A 133 -1.00 -9.26 -3.38
C ASP A 133 -0.55 -8.83 -1.97
N GLY A 134 -1.40 -8.14 -1.21
CA GLY A 134 -1.11 -7.67 0.14
C GLY A 134 -0.19 -6.46 0.21
N GLY A 135 -0.09 -5.69 -0.88
CA GLY A 135 0.72 -4.48 -0.98
C GLY A 135 -0.06 -3.25 -1.38
N GLY A 136 0.64 -2.13 -1.48
CA GLY A 136 0.11 -0.84 -1.90
C GLY A 136 1.15 0.02 -2.60
N LEU A 137 0.70 1.17 -3.09
CA LEU A 137 1.52 2.18 -3.74
C LEU A 137 1.12 3.57 -3.23
N GLU A 138 2.10 4.30 -2.75
CA GLU A 138 1.98 5.69 -2.34
C GLU A 138 2.63 6.59 -3.40
N LEU A 139 1.95 7.67 -3.78
CA LEU A 139 2.51 8.71 -4.64
C LEU A 139 3.18 9.76 -3.76
N LEU A 140 4.47 9.97 -3.94
CA LEU A 140 5.24 10.94 -3.15
C LEU A 140 5.27 12.33 -3.79
N GLY A 141 5.09 12.42 -5.11
CA GLY A 141 5.07 13.68 -5.83
C GLY A 141 5.39 13.53 -7.31
N LEU A 142 5.16 14.63 -8.04
CA LEU A 142 5.46 14.76 -9.46
C LEU A 142 6.44 15.91 -9.66
N GLU A 143 7.61 15.62 -10.23
CA GLU A 143 8.60 16.61 -10.61
C GLU A 143 8.70 16.66 -12.14
N GLY A 144 8.08 17.66 -12.76
CA GLY A 144 7.91 17.69 -14.21
C GLY A 144 7.08 16.50 -14.70
N TYR A 145 7.71 15.54 -15.36
CA TYR A 145 7.09 14.28 -15.80
C TYR A 145 7.59 13.06 -15.01
N VAL A 146 8.37 13.25 -13.95
CA VAL A 146 8.87 12.16 -13.11
C VAL A 146 7.97 11.99 -11.90
N LEU A 147 7.22 10.89 -11.87
CA LEU A 147 6.38 10.48 -10.76
C LEU A 147 7.21 9.65 -9.78
N LYS A 148 7.34 10.13 -8.55
CA LYS A 148 7.98 9.40 -7.45
C LYS A 148 6.95 8.58 -6.71
N VAL A 149 7.21 7.29 -6.57
CA VAL A 149 6.31 6.33 -5.93
C VAL A 149 7.03 5.52 -4.87
N LYS A 150 6.29 5.11 -3.83
CA LYS A 150 6.79 4.24 -2.78
C LYS A 150 5.89 3.01 -2.66
N TYR A 151 6.50 1.83 -2.76
CA TYR A 151 5.80 0.58 -2.54
C TYR A 151 5.59 0.32 -1.04
N GLN A 152 4.45 -0.27 -0.70
CA GLN A 152 4.03 -0.56 0.67
C GLN A 152 3.65 -2.03 0.82
N GLY A 153 3.63 -2.52 2.06
CA GLY A 153 3.23 -3.89 2.38
C GLY A 153 4.14 -4.94 1.76
N ALA A 154 3.56 -6.03 1.27
CA ALA A 154 4.29 -7.14 0.65
C ALA A 154 5.14 -6.71 -0.57
N CYS A 155 4.71 -5.68 -1.31
CA CYS A 155 5.42 -5.17 -2.49
C CYS A 155 6.67 -4.36 -2.12
N GLY A 156 6.71 -3.73 -0.95
CA GLY A 156 7.83 -2.88 -0.52
C GLY A 156 9.11 -3.64 -0.20
N SER A 157 9.01 -4.91 0.15
CA SER A 157 10.15 -5.76 0.56
C SER A 157 10.52 -6.83 -0.48
N CYS A 158 9.88 -6.85 -1.67
CA CYS A 158 10.11 -7.86 -2.70
C CYS A 158 10.88 -7.29 -3.91
N PRO A 159 12.19 -7.56 -4.08
CA PRO A 159 13.00 -6.98 -5.17
C PRO A 159 12.55 -7.39 -6.57
N SER A 160 11.98 -8.58 -6.74
CA SER A 160 11.62 -9.14 -8.06
C SER A 160 10.30 -8.60 -8.59
N SER A 161 9.33 -8.30 -7.73
CA SER A 161 8.03 -7.77 -8.15
C SER A 161 8.07 -6.27 -8.45
N THR A 162 8.99 -5.54 -7.82
CA THR A 162 9.08 -4.09 -7.93
C THR A 162 9.39 -3.63 -9.37
N ALA A 163 10.35 -4.26 -10.05
CA ALA A 163 10.75 -3.86 -11.40
C ALA A 163 9.66 -4.13 -12.45
N GLN A 164 9.00 -5.29 -12.39
CA GLN A 164 7.92 -5.63 -13.34
C GLN A 164 6.69 -4.74 -13.14
N THR A 165 6.31 -4.51 -11.89
CA THR A 165 5.20 -3.63 -11.56
C THR A 165 5.49 -2.19 -11.96
N LEU A 166 6.72 -1.72 -11.75
CA LEU A 166 7.15 -0.38 -12.16
C LEU A 166 7.04 -0.18 -13.67
N ASN A 167 7.53 -1.15 -14.45
CA ASN A 167 7.44 -1.13 -15.92
C ASN A 167 5.97 -1.13 -16.38
N TYR A 168 5.12 -1.90 -15.73
CA TYR A 168 3.68 -1.94 -16.04
C TYR A 168 3.00 -0.60 -15.75
N ILE A 169 3.27 -0.01 -14.56
CA ILE A 169 2.73 1.31 -14.19
C ILE A 169 3.21 2.36 -15.19
N ASN A 170 4.50 2.35 -15.52
CA ASN A 170 5.10 3.30 -16.46
C ASN A 170 4.43 3.22 -17.84
N SER A 171 4.34 2.03 -18.42
CA SER A 171 3.69 1.81 -19.72
C SER A 171 2.22 2.21 -19.72
N MET A 172 1.50 1.92 -18.65
CA MET A 172 0.09 2.24 -18.52
C MET A 172 -0.14 3.75 -18.41
N LEU A 173 0.66 4.46 -17.61
CA LEU A 173 0.57 5.92 -17.49
C LEU A 173 1.00 6.63 -18.78
N GLN A 174 2.03 6.13 -19.47
CA GLN A 174 2.45 6.66 -20.78
C GLN A 174 1.35 6.52 -21.83
N THR A 175 0.59 5.44 -21.79
CA THR A 175 -0.49 5.19 -22.76
C THR A 175 -1.74 6.01 -22.43
N ARG A 176 -2.08 6.18 -21.15
CA ARG A 176 -3.36 6.78 -20.73
C ARG A 176 -3.31 8.25 -20.36
N VAL A 177 -2.13 8.76 -20.01
CA VAL A 177 -1.97 10.12 -19.47
C VAL A 177 -1.05 10.94 -20.34
N SER A 178 0.24 10.63 -20.40
CA SER A 178 1.22 11.36 -21.21
C SER A 178 2.41 10.48 -21.53
N PRO A 179 2.88 10.43 -22.80
CA PRO A 179 4.02 9.61 -23.21
C PRO A 179 5.35 10.05 -22.55
N HIS A 180 5.38 11.23 -21.96
CA HIS A 180 6.56 11.79 -21.29
C HIS A 180 6.68 11.34 -19.83
N LEU A 181 5.61 10.77 -19.23
CA LEU A 181 5.66 10.32 -17.85
C LEU A 181 6.66 9.20 -17.62
N THR A 182 7.41 9.33 -16.55
CA THR A 182 8.35 8.31 -16.06
C THR A 182 8.10 8.06 -14.59
N VAL A 183 8.00 6.80 -14.18
CA VAL A 183 7.77 6.40 -12.81
C VAL A 183 9.07 5.93 -12.18
N MET A 184 9.41 6.47 -11.02
CA MET A 184 10.62 6.12 -10.28
C MET A 184 10.27 5.71 -8.85
N PRO A 185 10.85 4.61 -8.34
CA PRO A 185 10.74 4.25 -6.93
C PRO A 185 11.60 5.20 -6.09
N ALA A 186 11.11 5.55 -4.91
CA ALA A 186 11.82 6.35 -3.92
C ALA A 186 12.42 5.47 -2.83
#